data_e11a3696d38b3ba15611155271c55b28
#
_entry.id   e11a3696d38b3ba15611155271c55b28
#
_cell.length_a   1.000
_cell.length_b   1.000
_cell.length_c   1.000
_cell.angle_alpha   90.00
_cell.angle_beta   90.00
_cell.angle_gamma   90.00
#
_symmetry.space_group_name_H-M   'P 1'
#
loop_
_entity.id
_entity.type
_entity.pdbx_description
1 polymer ?
#
loop_
_entity_poly.entity_id
_entity_poly.type
_entity_poly.pdbx_seq_one_letter_code
_entity_poly.pdbx_strand_id
1 'polypeptide(L)'
;MKYLQKLGKALMLPVACLPICGILMGIGYLLCPASMQGGDITGFGPMVGIFLVKAGGALIDNMALLFVIGVGVGMSDDHDGTGGLAALASWLMITTLLSTGFVTTLFPSIADNADKTLAFNKIANPFIGILAGVIGSSCYNKFKSTKLPDWLSFFSGKRCVAIIAGVVSILVSVVLLFVWPILFGALISIGNAIAGMGALGAGIYAFLNRLLIPTGLHHALNNVFWFDTIGLGDLTHFWAGETSADVSWSLGMYMSGFFPCMMFGIPGAALAMIQCAKDNKKKVAIGLVASAAICSFICGVTEPFEFGFMFLAPGLYVIYALLYGIFTFVTVLLGFRAGFSFSAGATDLLFSASLPAAQKTLLIIPLGIAAFIVFYVVFRFAILKFDLKTPGREDDDMDETTVKLANDNFTEVAKIILEGIGGKENVASIDNCITRLRLEIKDYTAVDEKKIKSAGVAGVIRPGKNSVQVVIGTKVQFVADEFKKLCK
;
A
#
# COMPACT_ATOMS: atom_id res chain seq x y z
N MET A 1 3.25 -13.47 11.63
CA MET A 1 4.09 -13.00 10.49
C MET A 1 3.50 -13.35 9.12
N LYS A 2 3.16 -14.60 8.77
CA LYS A 2 2.62 -14.97 7.44
C LYS A 2 1.36 -14.17 7.03
N TYR A 3 0.42 -13.96 7.96
CA TYR A 3 -0.81 -13.20 7.70
C TYR A 3 -0.53 -11.73 7.31
N LEU A 4 0.33 -11.04 8.05
CA LEU A 4 0.72 -9.65 7.75
C LEU A 4 1.47 -9.53 6.41
N GLN A 5 2.30 -10.53 6.08
CA GLN A 5 2.96 -10.58 4.77
C GLN A 5 1.96 -10.80 3.63
N LYS A 6 0.92 -11.63 3.83
CA LYS A 6 -0.16 -11.81 2.85
C LYS A 6 -0.95 -10.51 2.67
N LEU A 7 -1.27 -9.83 3.77
CA LEU A 7 -1.94 -8.52 3.74
C LEU A 7 -1.10 -7.47 3.00
N GLY A 8 0.21 -7.36 3.31
CA GLY A 8 1.11 -6.45 2.61
C GLY A 8 1.15 -6.67 1.10
N LYS A 9 1.18 -7.93 0.64
CA LYS A 9 1.09 -8.25 -0.79
C LYS A 9 -0.26 -7.85 -1.39
N ALA A 10 -1.37 -8.08 -0.67
CA ALA A 10 -2.69 -7.70 -1.14
C ALA A 10 -2.85 -6.18 -1.29
N LEU A 11 -2.16 -5.39 -0.44
CA LEU A 11 -2.14 -3.93 -0.49
C LEU A 11 -1.33 -3.38 -1.66
N MET A 12 -0.35 -4.12 -2.19
CA MET A 12 0.49 -3.64 -3.30
C MET A 12 -0.28 -3.42 -4.60
N LEU A 13 -1.30 -4.23 -4.88
CA LEU A 13 -2.05 -4.15 -6.15
C LEU A 13 -2.87 -2.85 -6.26
N PRO A 14 -3.68 -2.45 -5.27
CA PRO A 14 -4.37 -1.16 -5.28
C PRO A 14 -3.41 0.03 -5.39
N VAL A 15 -2.29 -0.02 -4.68
CA VAL A 15 -1.28 1.05 -4.67
C VAL A 15 -0.60 1.23 -6.03
N ALA A 16 -0.48 0.16 -6.82
CA ALA A 16 0.14 0.23 -8.15
C ALA A 16 -0.59 1.17 -9.14
N CYS A 17 -1.85 1.54 -8.86
CA CYS A 17 -2.59 2.50 -9.68
C CYS A 17 -2.27 3.96 -9.34
N LEU A 18 -1.72 4.25 -8.16
CA LEU A 18 -1.56 5.61 -7.66
C LEU A 18 -0.53 6.48 -8.41
N PRO A 19 0.61 5.95 -8.92
CA PRO A 19 1.59 6.75 -9.64
C PRO A 19 1.02 7.49 -10.84
N ILE A 20 0.15 6.84 -11.62
CA ILE A 20 -0.49 7.49 -12.78
C ILE A 20 -1.41 8.63 -12.34
N CYS A 21 -2.07 8.49 -11.19
CA CYS A 21 -2.96 9.52 -10.64
C CYS A 21 -2.18 10.78 -10.28
N GLY A 22 -1.05 10.62 -9.57
CA GLY A 22 -0.19 11.73 -9.21
C GLY A 22 0.36 12.49 -10.43
N ILE A 23 0.80 11.76 -11.46
CA ILE A 23 1.26 12.37 -12.72
C ILE A 23 0.14 13.14 -13.42
N LEU A 24 -1.05 12.54 -13.55
CA LEU A 24 -2.20 13.19 -14.20
C LEU A 24 -2.63 14.45 -13.45
N MET A 25 -2.71 14.39 -12.11
CA MET A 25 -3.06 15.56 -11.30
C MET A 25 -2.00 16.64 -11.37
N GLY A 26 -0.72 16.30 -11.25
CA GLY A 26 0.37 17.26 -11.33
C GLY A 26 0.42 18.00 -12.67
N ILE A 27 0.30 17.29 -13.80
CA ILE A 27 0.19 17.91 -15.14
C ILE A 27 -1.08 18.73 -15.21
N GLY A 28 -2.19 18.25 -14.68
CA GLY A 28 -3.47 18.95 -14.68
C GLY A 28 -3.42 20.28 -13.94
N TYR A 29 -2.80 20.33 -12.76
CA TYR A 29 -2.60 21.59 -11.99
C TYR A 29 -1.66 22.55 -12.70
N LEU A 30 -0.63 22.05 -13.39
CA LEU A 30 0.25 22.89 -14.20
C LEU A 30 -0.50 23.55 -15.35
N LEU A 31 -1.37 22.82 -16.04
CA LEU A 31 -2.16 23.34 -17.18
C LEU A 31 -3.36 24.19 -16.73
N CYS A 32 -3.89 23.96 -15.55
CA CYS A 32 -5.04 24.66 -15.00
C CYS A 32 -4.85 25.00 -13.51
N PRO A 33 -4.00 25.98 -13.17
CA PRO A 33 -3.85 26.44 -11.78
C PRO A 33 -5.18 26.89 -11.15
N ALA A 34 -6.09 27.45 -11.95
CA ALA A 34 -7.42 27.87 -11.52
C ALA A 34 -8.25 26.75 -10.88
N SER A 35 -7.93 25.48 -11.15
CA SER A 35 -8.60 24.33 -10.52
C SER A 35 -8.41 24.26 -9.00
N MET A 36 -7.34 24.85 -8.46
CA MET A 36 -7.05 24.94 -7.03
C MET A 36 -7.13 26.36 -6.49
N GLN A 37 -6.69 27.35 -7.29
CA GLN A 37 -6.62 28.76 -6.87
C GLN A 37 -7.96 29.51 -7.07
N GLY A 38 -8.93 28.89 -7.75
CA GLY A 38 -10.15 29.53 -8.18
C GLY A 38 -9.93 30.41 -9.43
N GLY A 39 -11.00 30.69 -10.14
CA GLY A 39 -10.99 31.48 -11.36
C GLY A 39 -11.71 30.79 -12.52
N ASP A 40 -11.81 31.51 -13.65
CA ASP A 40 -12.49 31.00 -14.84
C ASP A 40 -11.61 30.01 -15.60
N ILE A 41 -12.19 28.84 -15.89
CA ILE A 41 -11.54 27.80 -16.70
C ILE A 41 -11.89 28.06 -18.16
N THR A 42 -11.07 28.87 -18.82
CA THR A 42 -11.26 29.25 -20.23
C THR A 42 -10.05 28.84 -21.07
N GLY A 43 -10.31 28.40 -22.30
CA GLY A 43 -9.27 27.96 -23.24
C GLY A 43 -8.98 26.47 -23.20
N PHE A 44 -8.37 25.97 -24.27
CA PHE A 44 -8.12 24.54 -24.47
C PHE A 44 -7.16 23.93 -23.42
N GLY A 45 -6.07 24.61 -23.08
CA GLY A 45 -5.08 24.14 -22.10
C GLY A 45 -5.70 23.90 -20.72
N PRO A 46 -6.35 24.91 -20.08
CA PRO A 46 -7.05 24.75 -18.81
C PRO A 46 -8.15 23.69 -18.84
N MET A 47 -8.89 23.56 -19.95
CA MET A 47 -9.91 22.50 -20.09
C MET A 47 -9.28 21.09 -20.07
N VAL A 48 -8.16 20.89 -20.76
CA VAL A 48 -7.39 19.64 -20.68
C VAL A 48 -6.84 19.44 -19.26
N GLY A 49 -6.35 20.49 -18.63
CA GLY A 49 -5.84 20.45 -17.25
C GLY A 49 -6.87 19.95 -16.25
N ILE A 50 -8.08 20.54 -16.24
CA ILE A 50 -9.14 20.10 -15.32
C ILE A 50 -9.60 18.68 -15.61
N PHE A 51 -9.63 18.25 -16.88
CA PHE A 51 -9.93 16.88 -17.26
C PHE A 51 -8.92 15.90 -16.66
N LEU A 52 -7.61 16.22 -16.74
CA LEU A 52 -6.54 15.40 -16.15
C LEU A 52 -6.62 15.36 -14.62
N VAL A 53 -6.89 16.49 -13.97
CA VAL A 53 -7.12 16.56 -12.52
C VAL A 53 -8.25 15.61 -12.11
N LYS A 54 -9.39 15.67 -12.81
CA LYS A 54 -10.54 14.82 -12.53
C LYS A 54 -10.26 13.34 -12.81
N ALA A 55 -9.51 13.03 -13.86
CA ALA A 55 -9.12 11.66 -14.20
C ALA A 55 -8.20 11.05 -13.11
N GLY A 56 -7.18 11.80 -12.66
CA GLY A 56 -6.31 11.38 -11.57
C GLY A 56 -7.05 11.29 -10.22
N GLY A 57 -7.85 12.31 -9.91
CA GLY A 57 -8.67 12.38 -8.70
C GLY A 57 -9.65 11.22 -8.56
N ALA A 58 -10.23 10.73 -9.66
CA ALA A 58 -11.21 9.65 -9.63
C ALA A 58 -10.74 8.38 -8.91
N LEU A 59 -9.46 8.02 -9.03
CA LEU A 59 -8.91 6.87 -8.31
C LEU A 59 -8.48 7.22 -6.87
N ILE A 60 -7.93 8.42 -6.67
CA ILE A 60 -7.48 8.88 -5.35
C ILE A 60 -8.69 9.06 -4.41
N ASP A 61 -9.75 9.69 -4.87
CA ASP A 61 -10.97 9.91 -4.11
C ASP A 61 -11.66 8.59 -3.73
N ASN A 62 -11.46 7.55 -4.56
CA ASN A 62 -12.00 6.20 -4.34
C ASN A 62 -10.94 5.19 -3.86
N MET A 63 -9.82 5.66 -3.34
CA MET A 63 -8.71 4.79 -2.88
C MET A 63 -9.20 3.73 -1.88
N ALA A 64 -10.08 4.08 -0.97
CA ALA A 64 -10.67 3.14 -0.02
C ALA A 64 -11.33 1.94 -0.71
N LEU A 65 -12.08 2.16 -1.79
CA LEU A 65 -12.69 1.09 -2.58
C LEU A 65 -11.66 0.21 -3.30
N LEU A 66 -10.57 0.80 -3.76
CA LEU A 66 -9.47 0.02 -4.36
C LEU A 66 -8.85 -0.93 -3.31
N PHE A 67 -8.67 -0.47 -2.07
CA PHE A 67 -8.21 -1.31 -0.97
C PHE A 67 -9.23 -2.39 -0.59
N VAL A 68 -10.53 -2.07 -0.55
CA VAL A 68 -11.61 -3.06 -0.31
C VAL A 68 -11.47 -4.25 -1.26
N ILE A 69 -11.41 -3.97 -2.56
CA ILE A 69 -11.37 -4.99 -3.60
C ILE A 69 -10.01 -5.70 -3.59
N GLY A 70 -8.92 -4.93 -3.54
CA GLY A 70 -7.56 -5.47 -3.56
C GLY A 70 -7.28 -6.41 -2.39
N VAL A 71 -7.68 -6.04 -1.17
CA VAL A 71 -7.54 -6.87 0.02
C VAL A 71 -8.52 -8.05 -0.02
N GLY A 72 -9.78 -7.81 -0.41
CA GLY A 72 -10.80 -8.86 -0.51
C GLY A 72 -10.40 -10.00 -1.43
N VAL A 73 -9.84 -9.69 -2.62
CA VAL A 73 -9.33 -10.67 -3.57
C VAL A 73 -7.96 -11.20 -3.14
N GLY A 74 -7.02 -10.31 -2.79
CA GLY A 74 -5.64 -10.67 -2.51
C GLY A 74 -5.45 -11.53 -1.26
N MET A 75 -6.33 -11.39 -0.27
CA MET A 75 -6.36 -12.21 0.95
C MET A 75 -7.18 -13.49 0.81
N SER A 76 -7.96 -13.65 -0.26
CA SER A 76 -8.65 -14.90 -0.58
C SER A 76 -7.65 -15.99 -0.98
N ASP A 77 -7.91 -17.26 -0.62
CA ASP A 77 -6.94 -18.35 -0.81
C ASP A 77 -6.66 -18.65 -2.29
N ASP A 78 -7.67 -18.49 -3.13
CA ASP A 78 -7.63 -18.76 -4.57
C ASP A 78 -7.79 -17.48 -5.42
N HIS A 79 -7.66 -16.29 -4.80
CA HIS A 79 -7.80 -14.99 -5.44
C HIS A 79 -9.12 -14.83 -6.22
N ASP A 80 -10.19 -15.41 -5.71
CA ASP A 80 -11.50 -15.41 -6.36
C ASP A 80 -12.22 -14.07 -6.18
N GLY A 81 -12.87 -13.60 -7.25
CA GLY A 81 -13.61 -12.34 -7.24
C GLY A 81 -14.77 -12.29 -6.22
N THR A 82 -15.27 -13.45 -5.76
CA THR A 82 -16.31 -13.52 -4.71
C THR A 82 -15.81 -12.94 -3.39
N GLY A 83 -14.50 -13.10 -3.09
CA GLY A 83 -13.89 -12.45 -1.91
C GLY A 83 -13.93 -10.92 -2.02
N GLY A 84 -13.68 -10.38 -3.21
CA GLY A 84 -13.80 -8.95 -3.49
C GLY A 84 -15.24 -8.45 -3.40
N LEU A 85 -16.21 -9.21 -3.94
CA LEU A 85 -17.64 -8.88 -3.83
C LEU A 85 -18.11 -8.87 -2.37
N ALA A 86 -17.71 -9.87 -1.57
CA ALA A 86 -18.04 -9.94 -0.16
C ALA A 86 -17.41 -8.76 0.63
N ALA A 87 -16.18 -8.37 0.27
CA ALA A 87 -15.52 -7.19 0.84
C ALA A 87 -16.25 -5.89 0.47
N LEU A 88 -16.69 -5.75 -0.78
CA LEU A 88 -17.48 -4.59 -1.21
C LEU A 88 -18.83 -4.52 -0.49
N ALA A 89 -19.52 -5.65 -0.33
CA ALA A 89 -20.74 -5.71 0.46
C ALA A 89 -20.50 -5.28 1.92
N SER A 90 -19.41 -5.76 2.54
CA SER A 90 -18.99 -5.34 3.89
C SER A 90 -18.73 -3.84 3.96
N TRP A 91 -18.02 -3.28 2.99
CA TRP A 91 -17.75 -1.84 2.92
C TRP A 91 -19.02 -1.01 2.84
N LEU A 92 -19.91 -1.36 1.90
CA LEU A 92 -21.17 -0.64 1.73
C LEU A 92 -22.03 -0.70 2.99
N MET A 93 -22.10 -1.84 3.67
CA MET A 93 -22.83 -1.96 4.91
C MET A 93 -22.22 -1.11 6.04
N ILE A 94 -20.91 -1.20 6.25
CA ILE A 94 -20.23 -0.43 7.30
C ILE A 94 -20.38 1.07 7.06
N THR A 95 -20.10 1.55 5.87
CA THR A 95 -20.14 2.98 5.56
C THR A 95 -21.55 3.55 5.56
N THR A 96 -22.55 2.75 5.21
CA THR A 96 -23.98 3.16 5.29
C THR A 96 -24.47 3.19 6.72
N LEU A 97 -24.21 2.12 7.49
CA LEU A 97 -24.66 2.02 8.90
C LEU A 97 -23.92 3.01 9.82
N LEU A 98 -22.74 3.44 9.45
CA LEU A 98 -21.94 4.41 10.19
C LEU A 98 -21.87 5.78 9.49
N SER A 99 -22.72 6.02 8.49
CA SER A 99 -22.84 7.36 7.92
C SER A 99 -23.37 8.35 8.96
N THR A 100 -22.88 9.58 8.92
CA THR A 100 -23.30 10.63 9.87
C THR A 100 -24.82 10.76 9.93
N GLY A 101 -25.48 10.81 8.78
CA GLY A 101 -26.95 10.96 8.72
C GLY A 101 -27.69 9.82 9.43
N PHE A 102 -27.25 8.57 9.26
CA PHE A 102 -27.90 7.44 9.91
C PHE A 102 -27.59 7.37 11.41
N VAL A 103 -26.32 7.59 11.79
CA VAL A 103 -25.90 7.53 13.20
C VAL A 103 -26.56 8.62 14.02
N THR A 104 -26.70 9.86 13.52
CA THR A 104 -27.36 10.95 14.19
C THR A 104 -28.91 10.76 14.30
N THR A 105 -29.48 10.01 13.36
CA THR A 105 -30.90 9.61 13.43
C THR A 105 -31.12 8.60 14.57
N LEU A 106 -30.22 7.62 14.74
CA LEU A 106 -30.32 6.62 15.83
C LEU A 106 -29.96 7.21 17.21
N PHE A 107 -28.95 8.08 17.22
CA PHE A 107 -28.38 8.67 18.44
C PHE A 107 -28.28 10.20 18.28
N PRO A 108 -29.38 10.96 18.49
CA PRO A 108 -29.40 12.42 18.32
C PRO A 108 -28.30 13.15 19.12
N SER A 109 -27.92 12.61 20.28
CA SER A 109 -26.81 13.16 21.09
C SER A 109 -25.45 13.18 20.40
N ILE A 110 -25.27 12.43 19.32
CA ILE A 110 -24.06 12.49 18.51
C ILE A 110 -24.02 13.75 17.63
N ALA A 111 -25.19 14.24 17.20
CA ALA A 111 -25.28 15.48 16.43
C ALA A 111 -24.81 16.70 17.24
N ASP A 112 -24.99 16.67 18.56
CA ASP A 112 -24.55 17.74 19.47
C ASP A 112 -23.03 17.71 19.74
N ASN A 113 -22.33 16.66 19.28
CA ASN A 113 -20.89 16.50 19.48
C ASN A 113 -20.14 16.60 18.14
N ALA A 114 -19.51 17.73 17.89
CA ALA A 114 -18.80 18.01 16.65
C ALA A 114 -17.70 16.98 16.32
N ASP A 115 -16.93 16.53 17.31
CA ASP A 115 -15.83 15.57 17.11
C ASP A 115 -16.34 14.20 16.68
N LYS A 116 -17.44 13.72 17.29
CA LYS A 116 -18.07 12.45 16.92
C LYS A 116 -18.70 12.54 15.54
N THR A 117 -19.39 13.64 15.24
CA THR A 117 -19.97 13.90 13.92
C THR A 117 -18.88 13.90 12.84
N LEU A 118 -17.75 14.57 13.11
CA LEU A 118 -16.60 14.59 12.21
C LEU A 118 -16.01 13.18 12.01
N ALA A 119 -15.89 12.37 13.07
CA ALA A 119 -15.41 11.00 12.96
C ALA A 119 -16.27 10.17 11.99
N PHE A 120 -17.61 10.27 12.08
CA PHE A 120 -18.49 9.54 11.18
C PHE A 120 -18.52 10.13 9.76
N ASN A 121 -18.29 11.42 9.58
CA ASN A 121 -18.09 12.01 8.25
C ASN A 121 -16.85 11.44 7.54
N LYS A 122 -15.85 11.00 8.28
CA LYS A 122 -14.60 10.40 7.77
C LYS A 122 -14.58 8.87 7.86
N ILE A 123 -15.74 8.21 7.94
CA ILE A 123 -15.83 6.74 8.00
C ILE A 123 -15.38 6.08 6.69
N ALA A 124 -15.63 6.71 5.54
CA ALA A 124 -15.24 6.21 4.23
C ALA A 124 -13.73 6.49 3.99
N ASN A 125 -12.86 5.69 4.60
CA ASN A 125 -11.42 5.85 4.54
C ASN A 125 -10.69 4.52 4.28
N PRO A 126 -9.41 4.52 3.86
CA PRO A 126 -8.66 3.30 3.54
C PRO A 126 -8.54 2.29 4.70
N PHE A 127 -8.51 2.74 5.97
CA PHE A 127 -8.49 1.82 7.11
C PHE A 127 -9.75 0.95 7.16
N ILE A 128 -10.93 1.58 7.03
CA ILE A 128 -12.21 0.86 6.96
C ILE A 128 -12.27 0.01 5.68
N GLY A 129 -11.67 0.48 4.58
CA GLY A 129 -11.54 -0.29 3.33
C GLY A 129 -10.73 -1.57 3.52
N ILE A 130 -9.58 -1.50 4.19
CA ILE A 130 -8.76 -2.67 4.53
C ILE A 130 -9.54 -3.62 5.46
N LEU A 131 -10.21 -3.08 6.48
CA LEU A 131 -11.04 -3.88 7.41
C LEU A 131 -12.14 -4.65 6.66
N ALA A 132 -12.88 -3.97 5.79
CA ALA A 132 -13.92 -4.60 4.97
C ALA A 132 -13.33 -5.68 4.03
N GLY A 133 -12.15 -5.43 3.45
CA GLY A 133 -11.39 -6.40 2.65
C GLY A 133 -11.05 -7.65 3.45
N VAL A 134 -10.58 -7.48 4.68
CA VAL A 134 -10.27 -8.57 5.61
C VAL A 134 -11.52 -9.35 6.00
N ILE A 135 -12.64 -8.68 6.27
CA ILE A 135 -13.92 -9.35 6.57
C ILE A 135 -14.35 -10.21 5.38
N GLY A 136 -14.39 -9.63 4.17
CA GLY A 136 -14.82 -10.33 2.96
C GLY A 136 -13.96 -11.54 2.65
N SER A 137 -12.63 -11.39 2.65
CA SER A 137 -11.70 -12.48 2.39
C SER A 137 -11.74 -13.56 3.47
N SER A 138 -11.87 -13.20 4.76
CA SER A 138 -11.98 -14.15 5.86
C SER A 138 -13.27 -14.96 5.78
N CYS A 139 -14.40 -14.31 5.48
CA CYS A 139 -15.67 -14.99 5.24
C CYS A 139 -15.58 -15.90 4.01
N TYR A 140 -14.94 -15.46 2.94
CA TYR A 140 -14.72 -16.27 1.76
C TYR A 140 -13.92 -17.53 2.08
N ASN A 141 -12.76 -17.39 2.68
CA ASN A 141 -11.87 -18.52 2.99
C ASN A 141 -12.55 -19.56 3.89
N LYS A 142 -13.40 -19.10 4.82
CA LYS A 142 -14.07 -20.00 5.78
C LYS A 142 -15.33 -20.66 5.20
N PHE A 143 -16.11 -19.94 4.39
CA PHE A 143 -17.47 -20.35 4.03
C PHE A 143 -17.68 -20.70 2.55
N LYS A 144 -16.66 -20.58 1.68
CA LYS A 144 -16.74 -20.88 0.25
C LYS A 144 -17.20 -22.29 -0.10
N SER A 145 -17.09 -23.24 0.81
CA SER A 145 -17.47 -24.64 0.63
C SER A 145 -18.67 -25.07 1.50
N THR A 146 -19.37 -24.11 2.12
CA THR A 146 -20.49 -24.40 3.04
C THR A 146 -21.66 -25.00 2.26
N LYS A 147 -22.12 -26.17 2.72
CA LYS A 147 -23.34 -26.81 2.21
C LYS A 147 -24.52 -26.43 3.10
N LEU A 148 -25.54 -25.86 2.52
CA LEU A 148 -26.80 -25.54 3.21
C LEU A 148 -27.84 -26.63 2.92
N PRO A 149 -28.91 -26.75 3.77
CA PRO A 149 -30.02 -27.65 3.52
C PRO A 149 -30.64 -27.44 2.12
N ASP A 150 -31.30 -28.47 1.57
CA ASP A 150 -31.81 -28.48 0.19
C ASP A 150 -32.70 -27.28 -0.15
N TRP A 151 -33.53 -26.83 0.78
CA TRP A 151 -34.40 -25.66 0.59
C TRP A 151 -33.65 -24.32 0.55
N LEU A 152 -32.39 -24.27 0.97
CA LEU A 152 -31.45 -23.15 0.86
C LEU A 152 -30.29 -23.43 -0.08
N SER A 153 -30.33 -24.54 -0.83
CA SER A 153 -29.20 -24.99 -1.66
C SER A 153 -28.72 -23.95 -2.68
N PHE A 154 -29.61 -23.07 -3.15
CA PHE A 154 -29.26 -21.94 -4.03
C PHE A 154 -28.19 -21.03 -3.41
N PHE A 155 -28.20 -20.85 -2.09
CA PHE A 155 -27.24 -20.02 -1.37
C PHE A 155 -25.99 -20.80 -0.92
N SER A 156 -25.85 -22.07 -1.25
CA SER A 156 -24.69 -22.88 -0.85
C SER A 156 -23.39 -22.44 -1.54
N GLY A 157 -22.28 -22.79 -0.93
CA GLY A 157 -20.95 -22.53 -1.45
C GLY A 157 -20.60 -21.04 -1.49
N LYS A 158 -20.01 -20.56 -2.56
CA LYS A 158 -19.55 -19.17 -2.69
C LYS A 158 -20.68 -18.14 -2.56
N ARG A 159 -21.93 -18.52 -2.86
CA ARG A 159 -23.08 -17.60 -2.81
C ARG A 159 -23.44 -17.16 -1.40
N CYS A 160 -23.20 -18.00 -0.36
CA CYS A 160 -23.47 -17.61 1.01
C CYS A 160 -22.45 -16.62 1.59
N VAL A 161 -21.29 -16.50 0.97
CA VAL A 161 -20.17 -15.71 1.52
C VAL A 161 -20.54 -14.25 1.70
N ALA A 162 -21.14 -13.61 0.69
CA ALA A 162 -21.54 -12.21 0.78
C ALA A 162 -22.62 -11.98 1.85
N ILE A 163 -23.53 -12.94 2.02
CA ILE A 163 -24.60 -12.89 3.05
C ILE A 163 -23.97 -12.94 4.45
N ILE A 164 -23.06 -13.89 4.66
CA ILE A 164 -22.35 -14.04 5.96
C ILE A 164 -21.48 -12.80 6.22
N ALA A 165 -20.73 -12.31 5.21
CA ALA A 165 -19.97 -11.08 5.32
C ALA A 165 -20.84 -9.89 5.70
N GLY A 166 -22.07 -9.81 5.17
CA GLY A 166 -23.07 -8.82 5.56
C GLY A 166 -23.43 -8.90 7.03
N VAL A 167 -23.77 -10.08 7.54
CA VAL A 167 -24.08 -10.30 8.96
C VAL A 167 -22.89 -9.93 9.86
N VAL A 168 -21.68 -10.36 9.50
CA VAL A 168 -20.46 -9.99 10.22
C VAL A 168 -20.26 -8.48 10.21
N SER A 169 -20.56 -7.81 9.09
CA SER A 169 -20.40 -6.35 8.96
C SER A 169 -21.38 -5.58 9.83
N ILE A 170 -22.60 -6.09 10.04
CA ILE A 170 -23.54 -5.49 11.01
C ILE A 170 -22.93 -5.53 12.42
N LEU A 171 -22.41 -6.70 12.84
CA LEU A 171 -21.78 -6.84 14.17
C LEU A 171 -20.56 -5.93 14.32
N VAL A 172 -19.70 -5.88 13.28
CA VAL A 172 -18.54 -4.99 13.26
C VAL A 172 -18.96 -3.53 13.29
N SER A 173 -20.03 -3.13 12.59
CA SER A 173 -20.55 -1.77 12.64
C SER A 173 -21.02 -1.37 14.03
N VAL A 174 -21.65 -2.27 14.77
CA VAL A 174 -22.01 -2.02 16.17
C VAL A 174 -20.77 -1.78 17.03
N VAL A 175 -19.71 -2.54 16.85
CA VAL A 175 -18.44 -2.31 17.56
C VAL A 175 -17.81 -0.97 17.14
N LEU A 176 -17.75 -0.70 15.85
CA LEU A 176 -17.15 0.54 15.30
C LEU A 176 -17.96 1.80 15.71
N LEU A 177 -19.26 1.70 15.95
CA LEU A 177 -20.05 2.80 16.44
C LEU A 177 -19.47 3.43 17.73
N PHE A 178 -18.87 2.61 18.59
CA PHE A 178 -18.24 3.05 19.83
C PHE A 178 -16.72 3.23 19.69
N VAL A 179 -16.05 2.37 18.96
CA VAL A 179 -14.59 2.34 18.86
C VAL A 179 -14.05 3.38 17.87
N TRP A 180 -14.74 3.61 16.75
CA TRP A 180 -14.26 4.51 15.71
C TRP A 180 -14.12 5.98 16.18
N PRO A 181 -15.09 6.58 16.87
CA PRO A 181 -14.92 7.93 17.39
C PRO A 181 -13.76 8.08 18.38
N ILE A 182 -13.45 7.03 19.15
CA ILE A 182 -12.32 7.02 20.07
C ILE A 182 -10.99 7.01 19.30
N LEU A 183 -10.86 6.13 18.31
CA LEU A 183 -9.66 6.05 17.47
C LEU A 183 -9.45 7.34 16.69
N PHE A 184 -10.48 7.86 16.08
CA PHE A 184 -10.41 9.09 15.30
C PHE A 184 -10.13 10.31 16.20
N GLY A 185 -10.77 10.41 17.35
CA GLY A 185 -10.51 11.44 18.33
C GLY A 185 -9.09 11.41 18.89
N ALA A 186 -8.50 10.22 19.07
CA ALA A 186 -7.10 10.08 19.45
C ALA A 186 -6.15 10.63 18.34
N LEU A 187 -6.45 10.38 17.06
CA LEU A 187 -5.68 10.95 15.94
C LEU A 187 -5.77 12.48 15.90
N ILE A 188 -6.97 13.03 16.09
CA ILE A 188 -7.17 14.49 16.19
C ILE A 188 -6.40 15.06 17.38
N SER A 189 -6.47 14.44 18.56
CA SER A 189 -5.77 14.89 19.77
C SER A 189 -4.25 14.90 19.57
N ILE A 190 -3.71 13.86 18.94
CA ILE A 190 -2.29 13.82 18.54
C ILE A 190 -1.99 14.94 17.55
N GLY A 191 -2.84 15.14 16.53
CA GLY A 191 -2.69 16.21 15.56
C GLY A 191 -2.63 17.59 16.22
N ASN A 192 -3.57 17.91 17.09
CA ASN A 192 -3.61 19.18 17.83
C ASN A 192 -2.40 19.36 18.75
N ALA A 193 -1.96 18.29 19.43
CA ALA A 193 -0.80 18.35 20.31
C ALA A 193 0.49 18.69 19.57
N ILE A 194 0.69 18.19 18.35
CA ILE A 194 1.90 18.40 17.56
C ILE A 194 1.83 19.59 16.60
N ALA A 195 0.63 20.07 16.25
CA ALA A 195 0.45 21.17 15.30
C ALA A 195 1.14 22.46 15.75
N GLY A 196 1.09 22.77 17.04
CA GLY A 196 1.75 23.95 17.63
C GLY A 196 3.27 23.82 17.86
N MET A 197 3.89 22.65 17.56
CA MET A 197 5.31 22.39 17.86
C MET A 197 6.27 22.80 16.74
N GLY A 198 5.77 23.43 15.67
CA GLY A 198 6.59 23.90 14.54
C GLY A 198 7.38 22.75 13.88
N ALA A 199 8.68 22.95 13.65
CA ALA A 199 9.51 21.95 12.96
C ALA A 199 9.54 20.59 13.69
N LEU A 200 9.52 20.59 15.03
CA LEU A 200 9.49 19.36 15.82
C LEU A 200 8.18 18.60 15.58
N GLY A 201 7.04 19.30 15.55
CA GLY A 201 5.73 18.72 15.25
C GLY A 201 5.70 18.09 13.85
N ALA A 202 6.24 18.77 12.84
CA ALA A 202 6.36 18.21 11.50
C ALA A 202 7.20 16.93 11.45
N GLY A 203 8.32 16.89 12.22
CA GLY A 203 9.15 15.70 12.35
C GLY A 203 8.42 14.54 13.03
N ILE A 204 7.70 14.80 14.14
CA ILE A 204 6.90 13.80 14.84
C ILE A 204 5.78 13.27 13.93
N TYR A 205 5.09 14.17 13.22
CA TYR A 205 4.09 13.79 12.25
C TYR A 205 4.64 12.83 11.17
N ALA A 206 5.78 13.18 10.55
CA ALA A 206 6.38 12.35 9.51
C ALA A 206 6.81 10.96 10.05
N PHE A 207 7.35 10.91 11.27
CA PHE A 207 7.67 9.65 11.94
C PHE A 207 6.44 8.77 12.15
N LEU A 208 5.37 9.33 12.75
CA LEU A 208 4.12 8.61 13.01
C LEU A 208 3.44 8.20 11.70
N ASN A 209 3.46 9.07 10.70
CA ASN A 209 2.94 8.76 9.37
C ASN A 209 3.55 7.47 8.81
N ARG A 210 4.89 7.35 8.84
CA ARG A 210 5.56 6.13 8.38
C ARG A 210 5.21 4.91 9.22
N LEU A 211 5.18 5.03 10.56
CA LEU A 211 4.80 3.92 11.44
C LEU A 211 3.39 3.39 11.20
N LEU A 212 2.47 4.24 10.76
CA LEU A 212 1.07 3.88 10.54
C LEU A 212 0.79 3.28 9.16
N ILE A 213 1.74 3.30 8.22
CA ILE A 213 1.55 2.71 6.87
C ILE A 213 1.09 1.25 6.91
N PRO A 214 1.67 0.35 7.74
CA PRO A 214 1.24 -1.05 7.79
C PRO A 214 -0.25 -1.26 8.13
N THR A 215 -0.85 -0.30 8.81
CA THR A 215 -2.26 -0.33 9.22
C THR A 215 -3.19 0.45 8.28
N GLY A 216 -2.65 1.27 7.37
CA GLY A 216 -3.41 2.22 6.56
C GLY A 216 -3.90 3.45 7.32
N LEU A 217 -3.65 3.56 8.64
CA LEU A 217 -4.08 4.71 9.46
C LEU A 217 -3.31 6.00 9.14
N HIS A 218 -2.16 5.91 8.44
CA HIS A 218 -1.44 7.09 7.96
C HIS A 218 -2.32 7.99 7.07
N HIS A 219 -3.26 7.43 6.31
CA HIS A 219 -4.22 8.23 5.53
C HIS A 219 -5.18 9.03 6.42
N ALA A 220 -5.60 8.45 7.57
CA ALA A 220 -6.41 9.18 8.54
C ALA A 220 -5.60 10.31 9.19
N LEU A 221 -4.32 10.06 9.51
CA LEU A 221 -3.41 11.07 10.02
C LEU A 221 -3.13 12.18 8.98
N ASN A 222 -2.98 11.83 7.71
CA ASN A 222 -2.84 12.80 6.61
C ASN A 222 -4.04 13.73 6.50
N ASN A 223 -5.26 13.20 6.69
CA ASN A 223 -6.46 14.03 6.73
C ASN A 223 -6.40 15.12 7.80
N VAL A 224 -5.72 14.86 8.92
CA VAL A 224 -5.58 15.83 10.01
C VAL A 224 -4.69 17.02 9.59
N PHE A 225 -3.60 16.78 8.86
CA PHE A 225 -2.60 17.81 8.55
C PHE A 225 -2.73 18.42 7.15
N TRP A 226 -3.04 17.59 6.13
CA TRP A 226 -3.05 18.06 4.74
C TRP A 226 -4.42 18.57 4.30
N PHE A 227 -5.49 18.03 4.89
CA PHE A 227 -6.85 18.45 4.64
C PHE A 227 -7.44 19.14 5.87
N ASP A 228 -8.53 19.81 5.73
CA ASP A 228 -9.07 20.72 6.74
C ASP A 228 -9.79 20.02 7.93
N THR A 229 -9.19 18.96 8.50
CA THR A 229 -9.81 18.22 9.62
C THR A 229 -9.69 18.97 10.97
N ILE A 230 -8.59 19.68 11.19
CA ILE A 230 -8.33 20.48 12.41
C ILE A 230 -8.07 21.95 12.08
N GLY A 231 -8.52 22.43 10.93
CA GLY A 231 -8.33 23.80 10.47
C GLY A 231 -6.91 24.10 9.94
N LEU A 232 -6.12 23.08 9.60
CA LEU A 232 -4.79 23.27 8.99
C LEU A 232 -4.85 23.30 7.46
N GLY A 233 -5.32 22.22 6.83
CA GLY A 233 -5.45 22.15 5.37
C GLY A 233 -4.16 22.47 4.61
N ASP A 234 -2.99 22.06 5.11
CA ASP A 234 -1.66 22.52 4.60
C ASP A 234 -1.50 22.31 3.08
N LEU A 235 -2.01 21.20 2.54
CA LEU A 235 -2.01 20.92 1.11
C LEU A 235 -2.94 21.85 0.35
N THR A 236 -4.17 22.00 0.85
CA THR A 236 -5.21 22.79 0.16
C THR A 236 -4.81 24.26 0.05
N HIS A 237 -4.37 24.89 1.15
CA HIS A 237 -3.89 26.27 1.20
C HIS A 237 -2.64 26.47 0.34
N PHE A 238 -1.70 25.52 0.36
CA PHE A 238 -0.49 25.60 -0.46
C PHE A 238 -0.80 25.68 -1.95
N TRP A 239 -1.70 24.81 -2.44
CA TRP A 239 -2.10 24.77 -3.85
C TRP A 239 -3.10 25.86 -4.22
N ALA A 240 -3.83 26.41 -3.26
CA ALA A 240 -4.65 27.60 -3.48
C ALA A 240 -3.83 28.88 -3.75
N GLY A 241 -2.50 28.81 -3.64
CA GLY A 241 -1.62 29.93 -3.89
C GLY A 241 -1.50 30.91 -2.71
N GLU A 242 -1.93 30.47 -1.52
CA GLU A 242 -1.75 31.22 -0.28
C GLU A 242 -0.30 31.18 0.20
N THR A 243 0.02 32.01 1.18
CA THR A 243 1.35 32.11 1.81
C THR A 243 1.24 31.89 3.32
N SER A 244 2.38 31.81 4.00
CA SER A 244 2.40 31.74 5.48
C SER A 244 1.89 33.03 6.16
N ALA A 245 1.62 34.10 5.42
CA ALA A 245 0.99 35.30 5.95
C ALA A 245 -0.54 35.15 6.06
N ASP A 246 -1.13 34.24 5.29
CA ASP A 246 -2.57 34.02 5.21
C ASP A 246 -3.06 32.98 6.24
N VAL A 247 -2.15 32.25 6.87
CA VAL A 247 -2.43 31.16 7.84
C VAL A 247 -1.65 31.32 9.14
N SER A 248 -2.02 30.60 10.18
CA SER A 248 -1.37 30.68 11.51
C SER A 248 -0.15 29.77 11.67
N TRP A 249 0.28 29.05 10.63
CA TRP A 249 1.44 28.16 10.62
C TRP A 249 2.35 28.45 9.42
N SER A 250 3.51 27.78 9.38
CA SER A 250 4.40 27.89 8.23
C SER A 250 3.93 26.96 7.11
N LEU A 251 3.26 27.52 6.11
CA LEU A 251 2.59 26.78 5.05
C LEU A 251 3.56 25.87 4.29
N GLY A 252 3.16 24.63 4.04
CA GLY A 252 3.97 23.58 3.42
C GLY A 252 4.85 22.80 4.40
N MET A 253 4.84 23.12 5.71
CA MET A 253 5.72 22.47 6.70
C MET A 253 5.41 20.97 6.90
N TYR A 254 4.18 20.55 6.68
CA TYR A 254 3.77 19.15 6.81
C TYR A 254 3.96 18.33 5.53
N MET A 255 4.46 18.95 4.46
CA MET A 255 4.72 18.32 3.17
C MET A 255 6.22 18.29 2.81
N SER A 256 6.92 19.39 3.06
CA SER A 256 8.27 19.65 2.51
C SER A 256 9.30 18.60 2.89
N GLY A 257 9.24 18.08 4.11
CA GLY A 257 10.23 17.12 4.62
C GLY A 257 10.16 15.72 4.01
N PHE A 258 9.08 15.41 3.33
CA PHE A 258 8.95 14.13 2.63
C PHE A 258 9.80 14.07 1.36
N PHE A 259 10.03 15.19 0.68
CA PHE A 259 10.82 15.24 -0.55
C PHE A 259 12.25 14.71 -0.42
N PRO A 260 13.09 15.15 0.54
CA PRO A 260 14.43 14.60 0.71
C PRO A 260 14.43 13.09 0.94
N CYS A 261 13.43 12.59 1.69
CA CYS A 261 13.34 11.19 2.03
C CYS A 261 12.85 10.33 0.86
N MET A 262 11.76 10.72 0.20
CA MET A 262 11.14 9.95 -0.88
C MET A 262 11.97 9.96 -2.15
N MET A 263 12.50 11.14 -2.52
CA MET A 263 13.30 11.27 -3.75
C MET A 263 14.72 10.73 -3.59
N PHE A 264 15.32 10.84 -2.42
CA PHE A 264 16.74 10.52 -2.26
C PHE A 264 17.00 9.47 -1.18
N GLY A 265 16.35 9.57 -0.02
CA GLY A 265 16.51 8.63 1.08
C GLY A 265 16.17 7.19 0.69
N ILE A 266 15.02 6.99 0.03
CA ILE A 266 14.60 5.66 -0.47
C ILE A 266 15.57 5.10 -1.51
N PRO A 267 15.99 5.83 -2.56
CA PRO A 267 17.07 5.36 -3.44
C PRO A 267 18.36 4.98 -2.71
N GLY A 268 18.75 5.72 -1.66
CA GLY A 268 19.90 5.37 -0.83
C GLY A 268 19.71 4.05 -0.07
N ALA A 269 18.56 3.88 0.58
CA ALA A 269 18.17 2.64 1.26
C ALA A 269 18.09 1.45 0.29
N ALA A 270 17.52 1.69 -0.90
CA ALA A 270 17.42 0.71 -1.97
C ALA A 270 18.80 0.22 -2.43
N LEU A 271 19.73 1.13 -2.67
CA LEU A 271 21.12 0.80 -3.03
C LEU A 271 21.78 -0.04 -1.93
N ALA A 272 21.58 0.31 -0.65
CA ALA A 272 22.10 -0.47 0.46
C ALA A 272 21.56 -1.90 0.47
N MET A 273 20.25 -2.08 0.28
CA MET A 273 19.63 -3.41 0.21
C MET A 273 20.17 -4.22 -0.96
N ILE A 274 20.27 -3.62 -2.16
CA ILE A 274 20.79 -4.28 -3.36
C ILE A 274 22.25 -4.73 -3.16
N GLN A 275 23.08 -3.89 -2.55
CA GLN A 275 24.49 -4.24 -2.31
C GLN A 275 24.65 -5.31 -1.21
N CYS A 276 23.73 -5.35 -0.24
CA CYS A 276 23.73 -6.36 0.80
C CYS A 276 23.05 -7.67 0.38
N ALA A 277 22.37 -7.72 -0.77
CA ALA A 277 21.73 -8.92 -1.27
C ALA A 277 22.77 -10.01 -1.59
N LYS A 278 22.40 -11.28 -1.36
CA LYS A 278 23.21 -12.45 -1.75
C LYS A 278 23.40 -12.46 -3.27
N ASP A 279 24.57 -12.83 -3.75
CA ASP A 279 24.92 -12.74 -5.18
C ASP A 279 23.94 -13.50 -6.08
N ASN A 280 23.47 -14.64 -5.63
CA ASN A 280 22.47 -15.47 -6.31
C ASN A 280 21.07 -14.84 -6.40
N LYS A 281 20.73 -13.85 -5.55
CA LYS A 281 19.42 -13.17 -5.50
C LYS A 281 19.48 -11.71 -5.93
N LYS A 282 20.66 -11.20 -6.22
CA LYS A 282 20.91 -9.78 -6.48
C LYS A 282 20.10 -9.24 -7.66
N LYS A 283 19.96 -10.01 -8.76
CA LYS A 283 19.16 -9.60 -9.93
C LYS A 283 17.68 -9.42 -9.59
N VAL A 284 17.13 -10.30 -8.77
CA VAL A 284 15.73 -10.22 -8.32
C VAL A 284 15.56 -9.04 -7.37
N ALA A 285 16.49 -8.86 -6.43
CA ALA A 285 16.50 -7.71 -5.54
C ALA A 285 16.59 -6.38 -6.30
N ILE A 286 17.43 -6.28 -7.35
CA ILE A 286 17.51 -5.11 -8.23
C ILE A 286 16.15 -4.84 -8.87
N GLY A 287 15.53 -5.84 -9.49
CA GLY A 287 14.24 -5.67 -10.17
C GLY A 287 13.14 -5.15 -9.24
N LEU A 288 13.07 -5.67 -8.03
CA LEU A 288 12.04 -5.28 -7.05
C LEU A 288 12.35 -3.91 -6.41
N VAL A 289 13.54 -3.77 -5.87
CA VAL A 289 13.88 -2.62 -5.01
C VAL A 289 14.21 -1.38 -5.84
N ALA A 290 14.88 -1.52 -7.00
CA ALA A 290 15.20 -0.39 -7.85
C ALA A 290 13.93 0.19 -8.53
N SER A 291 13.01 -0.66 -8.99
CA SER A 291 11.76 -0.17 -9.58
C SER A 291 10.92 0.60 -8.55
N ALA A 292 10.85 0.11 -7.30
CA ALA A 292 10.18 0.80 -6.21
C ALA A 292 10.86 2.14 -5.86
N ALA A 293 12.19 2.20 -5.88
CA ALA A 293 12.94 3.42 -5.64
C ALA A 293 12.74 4.47 -6.75
N ILE A 294 12.69 4.04 -8.02
CA ILE A 294 12.38 4.91 -9.16
C ILE A 294 10.95 5.46 -9.03
N CYS A 295 9.99 4.63 -8.67
CA CYS A 295 8.60 5.04 -8.43
C CYS A 295 8.53 6.10 -7.32
N SER A 296 9.23 5.88 -6.20
CA SER A 296 9.32 6.85 -5.10
C SER A 296 9.98 8.16 -5.54
N PHE A 297 11.07 8.11 -6.31
CA PHE A 297 11.76 9.30 -6.80
C PHE A 297 10.86 10.15 -7.72
N ILE A 298 10.18 9.52 -8.67
CA ILE A 298 9.37 10.25 -9.68
C ILE A 298 8.06 10.75 -9.08
N CYS A 299 7.29 9.85 -8.44
CA CYS A 299 5.90 10.10 -8.05
C CYS A 299 5.70 10.16 -6.52
N GLY A 300 6.73 9.90 -5.71
CA GLY A 300 6.58 9.86 -4.24
C GLY A 300 5.81 8.64 -3.71
N VAL A 301 5.53 7.62 -4.53
CA VAL A 301 4.84 6.40 -4.08
C VAL A 301 5.85 5.45 -3.45
N THR A 302 5.77 5.27 -2.14
CA THR A 302 6.78 4.59 -1.32
C THR A 302 6.39 3.18 -0.90
N GLU A 303 5.11 2.86 -0.93
CA GLU A 303 4.55 1.61 -0.45
C GLU A 303 5.15 0.36 -1.13
N PRO A 304 5.46 0.34 -2.44
CA PRO A 304 6.13 -0.81 -3.06
C PRO A 304 7.49 -1.11 -2.43
N PHE A 305 8.22 -0.07 -2.02
CA PHE A 305 9.48 -0.21 -1.32
C PHE A 305 9.27 -0.66 0.14
N GLU A 306 8.36 -0.01 0.85
CA GLU A 306 8.09 -0.23 2.27
C GLU A 306 7.53 -1.64 2.52
N PHE A 307 6.52 -2.06 1.77
CA PHE A 307 5.96 -3.42 1.87
C PHE A 307 6.97 -4.51 1.50
N GLY A 308 7.99 -4.18 0.71
CA GLY A 308 9.06 -5.10 0.36
C GLY A 308 9.91 -5.53 1.56
N PHE A 309 10.08 -4.69 2.59
CA PHE A 309 10.98 -5.00 3.70
C PHE A 309 10.39 -4.87 5.11
N MET A 310 9.32 -4.08 5.32
CA MET A 310 8.84 -3.77 6.67
C MET A 310 8.39 -5.00 7.47
N PHE A 311 7.85 -6.02 6.80
CA PHE A 311 7.45 -7.28 7.46
C PHE A 311 8.61 -8.28 7.58
N LEU A 312 9.68 -8.08 6.83
CA LEU A 312 10.89 -8.91 6.90
C LEU A 312 11.85 -8.41 7.98
N ALA A 313 11.96 -7.09 8.11
CA ALA A 313 12.87 -6.42 9.03
C ALA A 313 12.16 -5.25 9.77
N PRO A 314 11.22 -5.53 10.71
CA PRO A 314 10.43 -4.49 11.37
C PRO A 314 11.29 -3.46 12.13
N GLY A 315 12.39 -3.88 12.74
CA GLY A 315 13.32 -2.97 13.42
C GLY A 315 13.98 -1.98 12.45
N LEU A 316 14.31 -2.42 11.23
CA LEU A 316 14.83 -1.52 10.19
C LEU A 316 13.74 -0.54 9.72
N TYR A 317 12.49 -0.97 9.71
CA TYR A 317 11.37 -0.10 9.38
C TYR A 317 11.16 1.03 10.40
N VAL A 318 11.33 0.75 11.68
CA VAL A 318 11.29 1.79 12.73
C VAL A 318 12.43 2.79 12.53
N ILE A 319 13.64 2.33 12.22
CA ILE A 319 14.79 3.20 11.90
C ILE A 319 14.47 4.07 10.66
N TYR A 320 13.87 3.48 9.63
CA TYR A 320 13.41 4.18 8.43
C TYR A 320 12.42 5.30 8.79
N ALA A 321 11.40 5.01 9.60
CA ALA A 321 10.43 6.01 10.05
C ALA A 321 11.10 7.14 10.86
N LEU A 322 12.07 6.80 11.71
CA LEU A 322 12.83 7.79 12.50
C LEU A 322 13.63 8.72 11.59
N LEU A 323 14.27 8.20 10.56
CA LEU A 323 15.00 9.02 9.59
C LEU A 323 14.06 10.00 8.86
N TYR A 324 12.84 9.58 8.52
CA TYR A 324 11.83 10.50 7.97
C TYR A 324 11.52 11.64 8.94
N GLY A 325 11.30 11.33 10.20
CA GLY A 325 11.06 12.34 11.23
C GLY A 325 12.22 13.34 11.34
N ILE A 326 13.46 12.86 11.36
CA ILE A 326 14.66 13.70 11.46
C ILE A 326 14.81 14.60 10.24
N PHE A 327 14.72 14.05 9.03
CA PHE A 327 14.87 14.86 7.81
C PHE A 327 13.73 15.85 7.62
N THR A 328 12.50 15.48 8.01
CA THR A 328 11.38 16.44 8.02
C THR A 328 11.62 17.57 9.00
N PHE A 329 12.05 17.28 10.23
CA PHE A 329 12.43 18.29 11.21
C PHE A 329 13.48 19.25 10.65
N VAL A 330 14.56 18.71 10.07
CA VAL A 330 15.66 19.53 9.50
C VAL A 330 15.16 20.37 8.32
N THR A 331 14.37 19.79 7.41
CA THR A 331 13.81 20.51 6.25
C THR A 331 13.00 21.73 6.68
N VAL A 332 12.13 21.54 7.67
CA VAL A 332 11.27 22.60 8.19
C VAL A 332 12.05 23.64 8.95
N LEU A 333 13.04 23.23 9.75
CA LEU A 333 13.93 24.11 10.52
C LEU A 333 14.76 25.03 9.61
N LEU A 334 15.25 24.51 8.47
CA LEU A 334 16.00 25.30 7.48
C LEU A 334 15.10 26.23 6.63
N GLY A 335 13.79 26.15 6.82
CA GLY A 335 12.82 26.97 6.10
C GLY A 335 12.65 26.57 4.64
N PHE A 336 12.88 25.30 4.30
CA PHE A 336 12.61 24.80 2.95
C PHE A 336 11.13 24.44 2.82
N ARG A 337 10.47 24.95 1.78
CA ARG A 337 9.04 24.75 1.54
C ARG A 337 8.80 24.30 0.11
N ALA A 338 8.13 23.17 -0.01
CA ALA A 338 7.60 22.59 -1.24
C ALA A 338 6.30 21.86 -0.91
N GLY A 339 5.38 21.83 -1.86
CA GLY A 339 4.11 21.13 -1.73
C GLY A 339 4.00 19.99 -2.71
N PHE A 340 3.13 19.06 -2.43
CA PHE A 340 2.73 18.01 -3.35
C PHE A 340 1.20 18.00 -3.50
N SER A 341 0.76 17.61 -4.68
CA SER A 341 -0.67 17.40 -4.95
C SER A 341 -1.14 16.02 -4.51
N PHE A 342 -0.24 15.05 -4.62
CA PHE A 342 -0.45 13.66 -4.24
C PHE A 342 0.63 13.14 -3.30
N SER A 343 1.91 13.21 -3.68
CA SER A 343 3.03 12.75 -2.87
C SER A 343 4.35 13.42 -3.28
N ALA A 344 5.37 13.33 -2.41
CA ALA A 344 6.63 14.08 -2.52
C ALA A 344 7.61 13.45 -3.54
N GLY A 345 7.28 13.49 -4.81
CA GLY A 345 8.13 13.08 -5.92
C GLY A 345 8.69 14.25 -6.72
N ALA A 346 9.57 13.94 -7.68
CA ALA A 346 10.20 14.91 -8.54
C ALA A 346 9.18 15.71 -9.38
N THR A 347 8.08 15.08 -9.79
CA THR A 347 6.98 15.72 -10.51
C THR A 347 6.34 16.83 -9.67
N ASP A 348 5.97 16.52 -8.42
CA ASP A 348 5.34 17.48 -7.53
C ASP A 348 6.31 18.58 -7.08
N LEU A 349 7.61 18.25 -6.86
CA LEU A 349 8.63 19.24 -6.56
C LEU A 349 8.73 20.26 -7.69
N LEU A 350 8.73 19.80 -8.94
CA LEU A 350 8.79 20.68 -10.12
C LEU A 350 7.53 21.56 -10.23
N PHE A 351 6.35 20.97 -10.05
CA PHE A 351 5.07 21.67 -10.23
C PHE A 351 4.81 22.68 -9.10
N SER A 352 5.20 22.36 -7.88
CA SER A 352 5.00 23.25 -6.72
C SER A 352 6.05 24.36 -6.60
N ALA A 353 7.18 24.27 -7.30
CA ALA A 353 8.30 25.21 -7.16
C ALA A 353 7.96 26.66 -7.53
N SER A 354 6.94 26.86 -8.38
CA SER A 354 6.47 28.19 -8.79
C SER A 354 5.37 28.77 -7.90
N LEU A 355 4.86 28.03 -6.94
CA LEU A 355 3.78 28.48 -6.06
C LEU A 355 4.26 29.49 -5.02
N PRO A 356 3.43 30.45 -4.57
CA PRO A 356 3.82 31.52 -3.66
C PRO A 356 4.38 31.02 -2.32
N ALA A 357 3.87 29.90 -1.80
CA ALA A 357 4.33 29.31 -0.54
C ALA A 357 5.67 28.56 -0.68
N ALA A 358 6.12 28.27 -1.92
CA ALA A 358 7.38 27.56 -2.14
C ALA A 358 8.58 28.45 -1.75
N GLN A 359 9.45 27.92 -0.89
CA GLN A 359 10.62 28.66 -0.38
C GLN A 359 11.86 27.78 -0.44
N LYS A 360 12.93 28.31 -1.03
CA LYS A 360 14.23 27.63 -1.08
C LYS A 360 14.14 26.20 -1.63
N THR A 361 13.20 25.94 -2.55
CA THR A 361 12.84 24.60 -3.04
C THR A 361 14.04 23.86 -3.62
N LEU A 362 14.94 24.55 -4.35
CA LEU A 362 16.15 23.92 -4.90
C LEU A 362 17.13 23.43 -3.83
N LEU A 363 17.09 23.97 -2.62
CA LEU A 363 17.93 23.52 -1.51
C LEU A 363 17.46 22.18 -0.90
N ILE A 364 16.29 21.69 -1.28
CA ILE A 364 15.84 20.33 -0.99
C ILE A 364 16.76 19.30 -1.68
N ILE A 365 17.36 19.63 -2.83
CA ILE A 365 18.24 18.71 -3.57
C ILE A 365 19.53 18.39 -2.77
N PRO A 366 20.35 19.35 -2.34
CA PRO A 366 21.53 19.03 -1.52
C PRO A 366 21.17 18.36 -0.19
N LEU A 367 20.06 18.74 0.45
CA LEU A 367 19.57 18.02 1.64
C LEU A 367 19.15 16.59 1.30
N GLY A 368 18.55 16.38 0.13
CA GLY A 368 18.23 15.05 -0.40
C GLY A 368 19.47 14.19 -0.62
N ILE A 369 20.55 14.76 -1.16
CA ILE A 369 21.83 14.04 -1.32
C ILE A 369 22.36 13.63 0.07
N ALA A 370 22.25 14.48 1.07
CA ALA A 370 22.58 14.12 2.46
C ALA A 370 21.68 12.98 2.97
N ALA A 371 20.37 13.03 2.69
CA ALA A 371 19.44 11.95 3.02
C ALA A 371 19.82 10.64 2.34
N PHE A 372 20.17 10.65 1.05
CA PHE A 372 20.66 9.49 0.33
C PHE A 372 21.83 8.82 1.06
N ILE A 373 22.84 9.61 1.41
CA ILE A 373 24.05 9.11 2.10
C ILE A 373 23.69 8.53 3.46
N VAL A 374 22.89 9.23 4.25
CA VAL A 374 22.50 8.79 5.61
C VAL A 374 21.68 7.51 5.55
N PHE A 375 20.64 7.46 4.70
CA PHE A 375 19.83 6.25 4.52
C PHE A 375 20.67 5.07 4.04
N TYR A 376 21.56 5.30 3.07
CA TYR A 376 22.47 4.27 2.58
C TYR A 376 23.37 3.70 3.68
N VAL A 377 24.03 4.58 4.44
CA VAL A 377 24.97 4.16 5.48
C VAL A 377 24.24 3.46 6.63
N VAL A 378 23.13 4.03 7.10
CA VAL A 378 22.34 3.47 8.21
C VAL A 378 21.74 2.11 7.83
N PHE A 379 21.15 2.00 6.63
CA PHE A 379 20.59 0.74 6.16
C PHE A 379 21.65 -0.32 5.97
N ARG A 380 22.76 0.02 5.30
CA ARG A 380 23.88 -0.92 5.09
C ARG A 380 24.45 -1.41 6.42
N PHE A 381 24.70 -0.49 7.35
CA PHE A 381 25.18 -0.83 8.69
C PHE A 381 24.21 -1.74 9.44
N ALA A 382 22.94 -1.38 9.50
CA ALA A 382 21.93 -2.16 10.21
C ALA A 382 21.73 -3.55 9.60
N ILE A 383 21.65 -3.65 8.27
CA ILE A 383 21.50 -4.93 7.56
C ILE A 383 22.66 -5.87 7.85
N LEU A 384 23.90 -5.37 7.77
CA LEU A 384 25.09 -6.19 7.97
C LEU A 384 25.33 -6.49 9.46
N LYS A 385 25.14 -5.51 10.36
CA LYS A 385 25.41 -5.67 11.79
C LYS A 385 24.43 -6.64 12.46
N PHE A 386 23.16 -6.59 12.07
CA PHE A 386 22.09 -7.38 12.70
C PHE A 386 21.62 -8.54 11.82
N ASP A 387 22.31 -8.84 10.73
CA ASP A 387 21.96 -9.86 9.72
C ASP A 387 20.47 -9.82 9.33
N LEU A 388 19.96 -8.62 9.03
CA LEU A 388 18.55 -8.43 8.75
C LEU A 388 18.17 -9.06 7.41
N LYS A 389 17.01 -9.69 7.39
CA LYS A 389 16.46 -10.33 6.19
C LYS A 389 15.70 -9.26 5.37
N THR A 390 16.39 -8.65 4.44
CA THR A 390 15.83 -7.73 3.45
C THR A 390 15.67 -8.44 2.10
N PRO A 391 14.99 -7.83 1.10
CA PRO A 391 14.89 -8.42 -0.24
C PRO A 391 16.26 -8.87 -0.78
N GLY A 392 16.33 -10.14 -1.17
CA GLY A 392 17.57 -10.78 -1.62
C GLY A 392 18.49 -11.33 -0.50
N ARG A 393 18.06 -11.26 0.76
CA ARG A 393 18.75 -11.86 1.93
C ARG A 393 17.95 -12.92 2.67
N GLU A 394 16.89 -13.41 2.08
CA GLU A 394 16.08 -14.49 2.65
C GLU A 394 16.93 -15.78 2.77
N ASP A 395 16.57 -16.64 3.74
CA ASP A 395 17.35 -17.84 4.10
C ASP A 395 17.28 -19.00 3.09
N ASP A 396 16.82 -18.77 1.88
CA ASP A 396 16.70 -19.79 0.85
C ASP A 396 18.06 -20.04 0.17
N ASP A 397 18.56 -21.25 0.24
CA ASP A 397 19.87 -21.66 -0.29
C ASP A 397 19.90 -21.95 -1.81
N MET A 398 18.83 -21.59 -2.55
CA MET A 398 18.75 -21.89 -3.99
C MET A 398 19.24 -20.75 -4.87
N ASP A 399 20.03 -21.10 -5.87
CA ASP A 399 20.61 -20.19 -6.84
C ASP A 399 19.54 -19.72 -7.85
N GLU A 400 18.91 -18.56 -7.60
CA GLU A 400 17.87 -17.98 -8.46
C GLU A 400 18.46 -17.19 -9.65
N THR A 401 19.78 -17.02 -9.71
CA THR A 401 20.45 -16.15 -10.69
C THR A 401 20.50 -16.69 -12.09
N THR A 402 20.32 -18.00 -12.28
CA THR A 402 20.43 -18.68 -13.57
C THR A 402 19.11 -19.16 -14.16
N VAL A 403 17.99 -18.80 -13.53
CA VAL A 403 16.70 -19.30 -13.96
C VAL A 403 16.17 -18.51 -15.15
N LYS A 404 16.66 -18.82 -16.32
CA LYS A 404 15.84 -18.74 -17.53
C LYS A 404 15.09 -20.06 -17.61
N LEU A 405 13.77 -20.00 -17.54
CA LEU A 405 12.95 -21.14 -17.93
C LEU A 405 13.44 -21.60 -19.29
N ALA A 406 13.91 -22.83 -19.40
CA ALA A 406 14.50 -23.34 -20.64
C ALA A 406 13.46 -23.49 -21.75
N ASN A 407 12.17 -23.46 -21.39
CA ASN A 407 11.04 -23.59 -22.29
C ASN A 407 10.05 -22.45 -22.08
N ASP A 408 9.70 -21.71 -23.12
CA ASP A 408 8.69 -20.65 -23.10
C ASP A 408 7.26 -21.19 -23.28
N ASN A 409 7.08 -22.50 -23.39
CA ASN A 409 5.77 -23.15 -23.36
C ASN A 409 5.30 -23.35 -21.93
N PHE A 410 4.69 -22.32 -21.36
CA PHE A 410 4.25 -22.30 -19.95
C PHE A 410 3.23 -23.38 -19.62
N THR A 411 2.40 -23.79 -20.60
CA THR A 411 1.41 -24.86 -20.44
C THR A 411 2.10 -26.22 -20.26
N GLU A 412 3.14 -26.50 -21.07
CA GLU A 412 3.94 -27.72 -20.94
C GLU A 412 4.70 -27.78 -19.62
N VAL A 413 5.34 -26.66 -19.24
CA VAL A 413 6.01 -26.53 -17.94
C VAL A 413 5.04 -26.79 -16.79
N ALA A 414 3.87 -26.17 -16.81
CA ALA A 414 2.83 -26.38 -15.80
C ALA A 414 2.35 -27.83 -15.74
N LYS A 415 2.20 -28.49 -16.90
CA LYS A 415 1.81 -29.90 -16.99
C LYS A 415 2.84 -30.83 -16.37
N ILE A 416 4.13 -30.65 -16.70
CA ILE A 416 5.22 -31.46 -16.13
C ILE A 416 5.30 -31.26 -14.60
N ILE A 417 5.14 -30.02 -14.12
CA ILE A 417 5.11 -29.73 -12.67
C ILE A 417 3.91 -30.44 -12.03
N LEU A 418 2.72 -30.36 -12.63
CA LEU A 418 1.52 -31.00 -12.11
C LEU A 418 1.66 -32.53 -12.00
N GLU A 419 2.21 -33.14 -13.04
CA GLU A 419 2.50 -34.57 -13.02
C GLU A 419 3.53 -34.92 -11.95
N GLY A 420 4.58 -34.08 -11.79
CA GLY A 420 5.65 -34.30 -10.82
C GLY A 420 5.22 -34.12 -9.36
N ILE A 421 4.13 -33.40 -9.08
CA ILE A 421 3.57 -33.31 -7.72
C ILE A 421 2.51 -34.35 -7.42
N GLY A 422 2.26 -35.33 -8.32
CA GLY A 422 1.28 -36.40 -8.12
C GLY A 422 -0.13 -36.08 -8.67
N GLY A 423 -0.24 -35.13 -9.59
CA GLY A 423 -1.51 -34.76 -10.24
C GLY A 423 -2.38 -33.79 -9.45
N LYS A 424 -3.51 -33.39 -10.06
CA LYS A 424 -4.40 -32.36 -9.49
C LYS A 424 -5.05 -32.74 -8.16
N GLU A 425 -5.27 -34.03 -7.95
CA GLU A 425 -5.87 -34.55 -6.70
C GLU A 425 -4.97 -34.32 -5.48
N ASN A 426 -3.64 -34.22 -5.69
CA ASN A 426 -2.66 -33.95 -4.67
C ASN A 426 -2.52 -32.45 -4.34
N VAL A 427 -3.04 -31.56 -5.18
CA VAL A 427 -2.97 -30.10 -4.95
C VAL A 427 -4.07 -29.66 -4.00
N ALA A 428 -3.69 -29.03 -2.89
CA ALA A 428 -4.61 -28.43 -1.93
C ALA A 428 -4.78 -26.92 -2.15
N SER A 429 -3.68 -26.19 -2.40
CA SER A 429 -3.72 -24.77 -2.77
C SER A 429 -2.59 -24.40 -3.71
N ILE A 430 -2.81 -23.33 -4.51
CA ILE A 430 -1.87 -22.81 -5.50
C ILE A 430 -1.68 -21.32 -5.26
N ASP A 431 -0.47 -20.93 -4.92
CA ASP A 431 -0.03 -19.54 -4.79
C ASP A 431 1.30 -19.36 -5.52
N ASN A 432 1.72 -18.13 -5.75
CA ASN A 432 3.05 -17.83 -6.24
C ASN A 432 3.62 -16.57 -5.61
N CYS A 433 4.93 -16.50 -5.48
CA CYS A 433 5.63 -15.24 -5.25
C CYS A 433 6.26 -14.76 -6.58
N ILE A 434 7.15 -13.79 -6.52
CA ILE A 434 7.77 -13.19 -7.72
C ILE A 434 8.55 -14.20 -8.55
N THR A 435 9.08 -15.27 -7.93
CA THR A 435 9.96 -16.24 -8.59
C THR A 435 9.56 -17.70 -8.40
N ARG A 436 8.57 -18.01 -7.53
CA ARG A 436 8.25 -19.38 -7.14
C ARG A 436 6.76 -19.66 -7.23
N LEU A 437 6.43 -20.80 -7.80
CA LEU A 437 5.14 -21.44 -7.65
C LEU A 437 5.11 -22.12 -6.28
N ARG A 438 4.14 -21.78 -5.44
CA ARG A 438 3.95 -22.31 -4.08
C ARG A 438 2.71 -23.18 -4.06
N LEU A 439 2.92 -24.46 -3.73
CA LEU A 439 1.86 -25.46 -3.73
C LEU A 439 1.70 -26.02 -2.34
N GLU A 440 0.48 -26.07 -1.83
CA GLU A 440 0.14 -26.94 -0.72
C GLU A 440 -0.37 -28.26 -1.29
N ILE A 441 0.13 -29.37 -0.75
CA ILE A 441 -0.14 -30.71 -1.22
C ILE A 441 -0.69 -31.57 -0.08
N LYS A 442 -1.47 -32.59 -0.47
CA LYS A 442 -2.07 -33.55 0.49
C LYS A 442 -1.11 -34.66 0.83
N ASP A 443 -0.44 -35.22 -0.15
CA ASP A 443 0.50 -36.32 -0.02
C ASP A 443 1.91 -35.91 -0.50
N TYR A 444 2.80 -35.78 0.44
CA TYR A 444 4.21 -35.45 0.25
C TYR A 444 5.00 -36.57 -0.45
N THR A 445 4.58 -37.84 -0.34
CA THR A 445 5.29 -38.99 -0.91
C THR A 445 5.07 -39.12 -2.43
N ALA A 446 4.00 -38.52 -2.94
CA ALA A 446 3.68 -38.50 -4.37
C ALA A 446 4.55 -37.53 -5.21
N VAL A 447 5.43 -36.75 -4.56
CA VAL A 447 6.21 -35.71 -5.23
C VAL A 447 7.51 -36.28 -5.83
N ASP A 448 7.60 -36.24 -7.16
CA ASP A 448 8.81 -36.56 -7.95
C ASP A 448 9.57 -35.28 -8.33
N GLU A 449 10.60 -34.96 -7.56
CA GLU A 449 11.42 -33.77 -7.82
C GLU A 449 12.21 -33.86 -9.14
N LYS A 450 12.61 -35.05 -9.57
CA LYS A 450 13.36 -35.24 -10.83
C LYS A 450 12.46 -34.87 -12.00
N LYS A 451 11.20 -35.29 -11.95
CA LYS A 451 10.20 -34.93 -12.95
C LYS A 451 9.92 -33.45 -12.96
N ILE A 452 9.75 -32.80 -11.80
CA ILE A 452 9.55 -31.36 -11.72
C ILE A 452 10.75 -30.61 -12.32
N LYS A 453 11.97 -31.03 -12.02
CA LYS A 453 13.19 -30.40 -12.56
C LYS A 453 13.33 -30.59 -14.08
N SER A 454 12.78 -31.64 -14.67
CA SER A 454 12.76 -31.85 -16.12
C SER A 454 11.95 -30.81 -16.89
N ALA A 455 11.07 -30.05 -16.21
CA ALA A 455 10.38 -28.90 -16.78
C ALA A 455 11.31 -27.69 -17.05
N GLY A 456 12.60 -27.79 -16.76
CA GLY A 456 13.56 -26.69 -16.92
C GLY A 456 13.48 -25.63 -15.83
N VAL A 457 12.91 -25.98 -14.66
CA VAL A 457 12.85 -25.12 -13.48
C VAL A 457 14.17 -25.18 -12.70
N ALA A 458 14.50 -24.11 -11.96
CA ALA A 458 15.78 -24.01 -11.24
C ALA A 458 15.86 -24.98 -10.07
N GLY A 459 14.73 -25.30 -9.44
CA GLY A 459 14.76 -26.21 -8.32
C GLY A 459 13.42 -26.39 -7.66
N VAL A 460 13.39 -27.31 -6.70
CA VAL A 460 12.23 -27.63 -5.87
C VAL A 460 12.64 -27.54 -4.41
N ILE A 461 11.88 -26.82 -3.62
CA ILE A 461 12.07 -26.64 -2.18
C ILE A 461 10.87 -27.24 -1.45
N ARG A 462 11.11 -27.95 -0.36
CA ARG A 462 10.07 -28.53 0.50
C ARG A 462 10.20 -27.93 1.91
N PRO A 463 9.56 -26.77 2.18
CA PRO A 463 9.64 -26.13 3.50
C PRO A 463 8.97 -26.90 4.63
N GLY A 464 8.15 -27.90 4.29
CA GLY A 464 7.42 -28.76 5.24
C GLY A 464 6.75 -29.93 4.53
N LYS A 465 6.11 -30.82 5.31
CA LYS A 465 5.48 -32.03 4.77
C LYS A 465 4.33 -31.79 3.78
N ASN A 466 3.69 -30.63 3.84
CA ASN A 466 2.52 -30.31 2.98
C ASN A 466 2.79 -29.13 2.04
N SER A 467 4.05 -28.72 1.85
CA SER A 467 4.38 -27.55 1.02
C SER A 467 5.51 -27.87 0.04
N VAL A 468 5.29 -27.54 -1.22
CA VAL A 468 6.28 -27.60 -2.30
C VAL A 468 6.40 -26.24 -2.96
N GLN A 469 7.61 -25.78 -3.16
CA GLN A 469 7.90 -24.55 -3.88
C GLN A 469 8.77 -24.87 -5.09
N VAL A 470 8.28 -24.52 -6.28
CA VAL A 470 9.01 -24.71 -7.53
C VAL A 470 9.59 -23.36 -7.96
N VAL A 471 10.93 -23.30 -8.10
CA VAL A 471 11.64 -22.08 -8.46
C VAL A 471 11.64 -21.92 -9.98
N ILE A 472 10.89 -20.93 -10.47
CA ILE A 472 10.64 -20.72 -11.91
C ILE A 472 11.33 -19.44 -12.42
N GLY A 473 11.52 -18.44 -11.54
CA GLY A 473 12.03 -17.12 -11.90
C GLY A 473 10.91 -16.12 -12.24
N THR A 474 11.26 -15.03 -12.89
CA THR A 474 10.35 -13.88 -13.13
C THR A 474 9.12 -14.21 -14.00
N LYS A 475 9.13 -15.34 -14.71
CA LYS A 475 7.99 -15.83 -15.53
C LYS A 475 7.00 -16.68 -14.73
N VAL A 476 7.16 -16.79 -13.43
CA VAL A 476 6.34 -17.65 -12.55
C VAL A 476 4.84 -17.39 -12.68
N GLN A 477 4.42 -16.14 -12.88
CA GLN A 477 3.01 -15.80 -13.02
C GLN A 477 2.36 -16.52 -14.19
N PHE A 478 3.00 -16.56 -15.34
CA PHE A 478 2.49 -17.25 -16.53
C PHE A 478 2.35 -18.76 -16.30
N VAL A 479 3.34 -19.37 -15.64
CA VAL A 479 3.27 -20.80 -15.30
C VAL A 479 2.19 -21.07 -14.25
N ALA A 480 2.04 -20.20 -13.25
CA ALA A 480 1.01 -20.33 -12.22
C ALA A 480 -0.41 -20.23 -12.81
N ASP A 481 -0.61 -19.35 -13.78
CA ASP A 481 -1.91 -19.19 -14.44
C ASP A 481 -2.27 -20.43 -15.27
N GLU A 482 -1.32 -20.99 -16.01
CA GLU A 482 -1.50 -22.26 -16.73
C GLU A 482 -1.71 -23.45 -15.77
N PHE A 483 -0.95 -23.49 -14.68
CA PHE A 483 -1.09 -24.51 -13.65
C PHE A 483 -2.47 -24.49 -12.99
N LYS A 484 -3.00 -23.29 -12.69
CA LYS A 484 -4.37 -23.11 -12.18
C LYS A 484 -5.42 -23.59 -13.15
N LYS A 485 -5.21 -23.39 -14.48
CA LYS A 485 -6.13 -23.89 -15.53
C LYS A 485 -6.15 -25.43 -15.58
N LEU A 486 -5.00 -26.07 -15.42
CA LEU A 486 -4.88 -27.52 -15.42
C LEU A 486 -5.48 -28.19 -14.17
N CYS A 487 -5.57 -27.45 -13.05
CA CYS A 487 -6.16 -27.95 -11.80
C CYS A 487 -7.69 -27.74 -11.71
N LYS A 488 -8.24 -26.87 -12.55
CA LYS A 488 -9.72 -26.72 -12.68
C LYS A 488 -10.32 -27.90 -13.40
#